data_edde6f8eba37bce05646563ec2180fdb
#
_entry.id   edde6f8eba37bce05646563ec2180fdb
#
_cell.length_a   1.000
_cell.length_b   1.000
_cell.length_c   1.000
_cell.angle_alpha   90.00
_cell.angle_beta   90.00
_cell.angle_gamma   90.00
#
_symmetry.space_group_name_H-M   'P 1'
#
loop_
_entity.id
_entity.type
_entity.pdbx_description
1 polymer ?
#
loop_
_entity_poly.entity_id
_entity_poly.type
_entity_poly.pdbx_seq_one_letter_code
_entity_poly.pdbx_strand_id
1 'polypeptide(L)'
;CKDYAQMSEKAARIFAAQLILKPNSVLGLATGSTPEGMYAALVEKYNEGKIDFADVTSFNLDEYYQLPAENDQSYDYFMKKHLFNHVNIENYNLPNGMVEDVEAECKAYEERIEAAGGIDIQVLGIGKNGHIGFNEPDSVFIKNTHLVELTPSTIEANSRFFASEEEVPKKAVSMGIGTILKSKKIVLLASGEGKAEAIAKTVYGDIDPMVPATALQLHNDVIVILDEAAASQLKPEDYLSLIHISEPT
;
A
#
# COMPACT_ATOMS: atom_id res chain seq x y z
N CYS A 1 -12.60 -11.19 6.24
CA CYS A 1 -13.03 -11.78 4.97
C CYS A 1 -12.67 -13.27 4.97
N LYS A 2 -13.41 -14.07 4.21
CA LYS A 2 -13.16 -15.51 4.15
C LYS A 2 -11.77 -15.84 3.57
N ASP A 3 -11.40 -15.13 2.51
CA ASP A 3 -10.21 -15.40 1.73
C ASP A 3 -9.67 -14.13 1.05
N TYR A 4 -8.53 -14.27 0.35
CA TYR A 4 -7.89 -13.21 -0.41
C TYR A 4 -8.81 -12.58 -1.46
N ALA A 5 -9.64 -13.39 -2.15
CA ALA A 5 -10.53 -12.87 -3.19
C ALA A 5 -11.60 -11.94 -2.59
N GLN A 6 -12.20 -12.34 -1.47
CA GLN A 6 -13.19 -11.52 -0.77
C GLN A 6 -12.56 -10.25 -0.15
N MET A 7 -11.34 -10.36 0.39
CA MET A 7 -10.56 -9.20 0.86
C MET A 7 -10.33 -8.20 -0.28
N SER A 8 -9.86 -8.68 -1.42
CA SER A 8 -9.59 -7.89 -2.62
C SER A 8 -10.82 -7.17 -3.15
N GLU A 9 -11.93 -7.88 -3.29
CA GLU A 9 -13.21 -7.31 -3.74
C GLU A 9 -13.74 -6.25 -2.76
N LYS A 10 -13.61 -6.49 -1.45
CA LYS A 10 -14.03 -5.52 -0.43
C LYS A 10 -13.17 -4.24 -0.49
N ALA A 11 -11.86 -4.37 -0.66
CA ALA A 11 -10.96 -3.24 -0.85
C ALA A 11 -11.33 -2.46 -2.13
N ALA A 12 -11.54 -3.16 -3.25
CA ALA A 12 -11.94 -2.54 -4.52
C ALA A 12 -13.26 -1.77 -4.41
N ARG A 13 -14.24 -2.27 -3.65
CA ARG A 13 -15.50 -1.55 -3.39
C ARG A 13 -15.29 -0.25 -2.64
N ILE A 14 -14.39 -0.21 -1.66
CA ILE A 14 -14.08 1.01 -0.91
C ILE A 14 -13.42 2.05 -1.82
N PHE A 15 -12.45 1.64 -2.64
CA PHE A 15 -11.81 2.51 -3.61
C PHE A 15 -12.80 2.97 -4.71
N ALA A 16 -13.65 2.08 -5.21
CA ALA A 16 -14.69 2.44 -6.17
C ALA A 16 -15.68 3.47 -5.59
N ALA A 17 -16.11 3.29 -4.33
CA ALA A 17 -16.96 4.26 -3.66
C ALA A 17 -16.28 5.62 -3.52
N GLN A 18 -14.98 5.64 -3.21
CA GLN A 18 -14.18 6.87 -3.16
C GLN A 18 -14.19 7.59 -4.51
N LEU A 19 -13.97 6.88 -5.61
CA LEU A 19 -13.95 7.46 -6.97
C LEU A 19 -15.33 7.98 -7.40
N ILE A 20 -16.41 7.28 -7.02
CA ILE A 20 -17.78 7.73 -7.30
C ILE A 20 -18.12 9.01 -6.51
N LEU A 21 -17.73 9.08 -5.24
CA LEU A 21 -18.00 10.22 -4.38
C LEU A 21 -17.12 11.43 -4.69
N LYS A 22 -15.90 11.19 -5.15
CA LYS A 22 -14.91 12.22 -5.49
C LYS A 22 -14.13 11.77 -6.74
N PRO A 23 -14.61 12.07 -7.96
CA PRO A 23 -13.94 11.65 -9.20
C PRO A 23 -12.48 12.10 -9.33
N ASN A 24 -12.15 13.30 -8.84
CA ASN A 24 -10.79 13.84 -8.78
C ASN A 24 -10.03 13.43 -7.52
N SER A 25 -10.21 12.20 -7.05
CA SER A 25 -9.50 11.66 -5.89
C SER A 25 -8.00 11.54 -6.12
N VAL A 26 -7.25 11.76 -5.03
CA VAL A 26 -5.83 11.47 -4.96
C VAL A 26 -5.66 10.12 -4.26
N LEU A 27 -5.20 9.12 -5.01
CA LEU A 27 -5.02 7.75 -4.52
C LEU A 27 -3.57 7.50 -4.10
N GLY A 28 -3.38 6.93 -2.93
CA GLY A 28 -2.11 6.34 -2.51
C GLY A 28 -2.11 4.85 -2.84
N LEU A 29 -1.14 4.39 -3.63
CA LEU A 29 -1.08 3.04 -4.15
C LEU A 29 0.14 2.28 -3.65
N ALA A 30 0.03 0.96 -3.58
CA ALA A 30 1.07 0.04 -3.14
C ALA A 30 1.33 -1.02 -4.21
N THR A 31 2.50 -1.64 -4.17
CA THR A 31 2.86 -2.77 -5.02
C THR A 31 2.89 -4.08 -4.23
N GLY A 32 3.27 -5.16 -4.90
CA GLY A 32 3.32 -6.50 -4.32
C GLY A 32 2.02 -7.30 -4.47
N SER A 33 2.05 -8.56 -4.06
CA SER A 33 0.94 -9.49 -4.30
C SER A 33 -0.35 -9.17 -3.53
N THR A 34 -0.27 -8.40 -2.45
CA THR A 34 -1.44 -8.10 -1.62
C THR A 34 -2.49 -7.26 -2.35
N PRO A 35 -2.18 -6.15 -3.04
CA PRO A 35 -3.17 -5.32 -3.71
C PRO A 35 -3.53 -5.80 -5.14
N GLU A 36 -2.86 -6.80 -5.72
CA GLU A 36 -3.12 -7.24 -7.10
C GLU A 36 -4.59 -7.57 -7.36
N GLY A 37 -5.22 -8.33 -6.47
CA GLY A 37 -6.63 -8.70 -6.61
C GLY A 37 -7.57 -7.48 -6.51
N MET A 38 -7.21 -6.48 -5.70
CA MET A 38 -7.94 -5.21 -5.62
C MET A 38 -7.84 -4.46 -6.96
N TYR A 39 -6.65 -4.38 -7.57
CA TYR A 39 -6.47 -3.74 -8.88
C TYR A 39 -7.25 -4.45 -9.97
N ALA A 40 -7.19 -5.79 -10.01
CA ALA A 40 -7.97 -6.57 -10.96
C ALA A 40 -9.49 -6.28 -10.84
N ALA A 41 -10.02 -6.23 -9.62
CA ALA A 41 -11.43 -5.90 -9.38
C ALA A 41 -11.76 -4.43 -9.73
N LEU A 42 -10.83 -3.48 -9.55
CA LEU A 42 -11.01 -2.10 -10.00
C LEU A 42 -11.03 -1.98 -11.53
N VAL A 43 -10.15 -2.71 -12.23
CA VAL A 43 -10.15 -2.78 -13.70
C VAL A 43 -11.48 -3.36 -14.22
N GLU A 44 -12.01 -4.40 -13.58
CA GLU A 44 -13.31 -4.96 -13.93
C GLU A 44 -14.42 -3.92 -13.79
N LYS A 45 -14.47 -3.19 -12.66
CA LYS A 45 -15.45 -2.13 -12.43
C LYS A 45 -15.33 -0.97 -13.42
N TYR A 46 -14.11 -0.63 -13.84
CA TYR A 46 -13.86 0.34 -14.89
C TYR A 46 -14.39 -0.15 -16.23
N ASN A 47 -14.09 -1.38 -16.64
CA ASN A 47 -14.58 -1.97 -17.89
C ASN A 47 -16.12 -2.10 -17.94
N GLU A 48 -16.76 -2.25 -16.79
CA GLU A 48 -18.22 -2.23 -16.64
C GLU A 48 -18.82 -0.80 -16.67
N GLY A 49 -18.00 0.24 -16.74
CA GLY A 49 -18.42 1.64 -16.74
C GLY A 49 -18.94 2.13 -15.38
N LYS A 50 -18.58 1.45 -14.27
CA LYS A 50 -19.01 1.79 -12.90
C LYS A 50 -18.16 2.86 -12.24
N ILE A 51 -16.90 2.99 -12.66
CA ILE A 51 -15.92 3.96 -12.15
C ILE A 51 -15.08 4.52 -13.31
N ASP A 52 -14.51 5.68 -13.09
CA ASP A 52 -13.66 6.39 -14.05
C ASP A 52 -12.38 6.86 -13.37
N PHE A 53 -11.26 6.90 -14.09
CA PHE A 53 -9.95 7.31 -13.57
C PHE A 53 -9.41 8.56 -14.27
N ALA A 54 -10.14 9.18 -15.21
CA ALA A 54 -9.65 10.31 -16.01
C ALA A 54 -9.19 11.50 -15.16
N ASP A 55 -9.90 11.81 -14.07
CA ASP A 55 -9.59 12.93 -13.17
C ASP A 55 -8.76 12.50 -11.95
N VAL A 56 -8.38 11.21 -11.86
CA VAL A 56 -7.64 10.66 -10.71
C VAL A 56 -6.16 11.04 -10.80
N THR A 57 -5.60 11.42 -9.66
CA THR A 57 -4.15 11.48 -9.45
C THR A 57 -3.73 10.35 -8.53
N SER A 58 -2.62 9.66 -8.81
CA SER A 58 -2.10 8.65 -7.90
C SER A 58 -0.65 8.91 -7.48
N PHE A 59 -0.31 8.45 -6.27
CA PHE A 59 1.03 8.43 -5.72
C PHE A 59 1.32 7.05 -5.16
N ASN A 60 2.40 6.41 -5.63
CA ASN A 60 2.85 5.14 -5.09
C ASN A 60 3.68 5.34 -3.81
N LEU A 61 3.61 4.37 -2.91
CA LEU A 61 4.36 4.37 -1.65
C LEU A 61 5.87 4.46 -1.87
N ASP A 62 6.37 3.76 -2.89
CA ASP A 62 7.79 3.50 -3.05
C ASP A 62 8.16 3.12 -4.49
N GLU A 63 9.47 3.14 -4.74
CA GLU A 63 10.11 2.60 -5.94
C GLU A 63 11.55 2.21 -5.59
N TYR A 64 12.09 1.21 -6.27
CA TYR A 64 13.49 0.84 -6.14
C TYR A 64 14.43 1.96 -6.59
N TYR A 65 15.53 2.15 -5.84
CA TYR A 65 16.57 3.09 -6.21
C TYR A 65 17.55 2.44 -7.18
N GLN A 66 17.87 3.17 -8.27
CA GLN A 66 18.73 2.74 -9.38
C GLN A 66 18.22 1.54 -10.17
N LEU A 67 16.91 1.31 -10.19
CA LEU A 67 16.26 0.37 -11.09
C LEU A 67 15.46 1.14 -12.15
N PRO A 68 15.78 0.97 -13.47
CA PRO A 68 15.05 1.66 -14.53
C PRO A 68 13.55 1.28 -14.53
N ALA A 69 12.70 2.23 -14.87
CA ALA A 69 11.24 2.04 -14.91
C ALA A 69 10.79 0.97 -15.93
N GLU A 70 11.61 0.71 -16.95
CA GLU A 70 11.37 -0.32 -17.97
C GLU A 70 11.73 -1.73 -17.49
N ASN A 71 12.45 -1.85 -16.38
CA ASN A 71 12.74 -3.16 -15.78
C ASN A 71 11.44 -3.80 -15.32
N ASP A 72 11.23 -5.07 -15.63
CA ASP A 72 10.00 -5.80 -15.31
C ASP A 72 9.77 -6.03 -13.80
N GLN A 73 10.77 -5.69 -12.98
CA GLN A 73 10.69 -5.72 -11.52
C GLN A 73 10.55 -4.32 -10.89
N SER A 74 10.54 -3.24 -11.69
CA SER A 74 10.24 -1.90 -11.17
C SER A 74 8.78 -1.80 -10.73
N TYR A 75 8.50 -0.91 -9.79
CA TYR A 75 7.14 -0.68 -9.34
C TYR A 75 6.32 0.11 -10.37
N ASP A 76 6.97 0.93 -11.19
CA ASP A 76 6.33 1.54 -12.37
C ASP A 76 5.84 0.47 -13.34
N TYR A 77 6.67 -0.52 -13.68
CA TYR A 77 6.25 -1.64 -14.52
C TYR A 77 5.11 -2.44 -13.88
N PHE A 78 5.22 -2.74 -12.58
CA PHE A 78 4.17 -3.43 -11.83
C PHE A 78 2.83 -2.69 -11.94
N MET A 79 2.82 -1.38 -11.69
CA MET A 79 1.59 -0.59 -11.72
C MET A 79 1.00 -0.49 -13.14
N LYS A 80 1.82 -0.35 -14.15
CA LYS A 80 1.39 -0.39 -15.55
C LYS A 80 0.76 -1.74 -15.91
N LYS A 81 1.38 -2.83 -15.49
CA LYS A 81 0.90 -4.19 -15.73
C LYS A 81 -0.43 -4.51 -15.03
N HIS A 82 -0.63 -4.03 -13.80
CA HIS A 82 -1.77 -4.43 -12.98
C HIS A 82 -2.91 -3.41 -12.94
N LEU A 83 -2.65 -2.14 -13.27
CA LEU A 83 -3.67 -1.08 -13.22
C LEU A 83 -3.56 -0.08 -14.38
N PHE A 84 -2.45 0.66 -14.51
CA PHE A 84 -2.41 1.88 -15.31
C PHE A 84 -2.68 1.65 -16.79
N ASN A 85 -2.21 0.56 -17.39
CA ASN A 85 -2.48 0.24 -18.80
C ASN A 85 -3.90 -0.29 -19.05
N HIS A 86 -4.71 -0.47 -18.01
CA HIS A 86 -6.04 -1.08 -18.10
C HIS A 86 -7.18 -0.10 -17.79
N VAL A 87 -6.84 1.12 -17.35
CA VAL A 87 -7.79 2.19 -17.02
C VAL A 87 -7.33 3.51 -17.67
N ASN A 88 -8.17 4.54 -17.65
CA ASN A 88 -7.86 5.83 -18.27
C ASN A 88 -7.18 6.84 -17.34
N ILE A 89 -6.33 6.37 -16.42
CA ILE A 89 -5.54 7.27 -15.57
C ILE A 89 -4.39 7.91 -16.37
N GLU A 90 -4.28 9.23 -16.33
CA GLU A 90 -3.20 9.97 -16.99
C GLU A 90 -2.18 10.55 -15.99
N ASN A 91 -2.62 10.82 -14.76
CA ASN A 91 -1.80 11.49 -13.73
C ASN A 91 -1.40 10.51 -12.62
N TYR A 92 -0.33 9.75 -12.84
CA TYR A 92 0.23 8.84 -11.85
C TYR A 92 1.68 9.19 -11.53
N ASN A 93 2.06 9.04 -10.27
CA ASN A 93 3.34 9.44 -9.74
C ASN A 93 3.98 8.30 -8.94
N LEU A 94 5.23 8.02 -9.25
CA LEU A 94 6.11 7.18 -8.43
C LEU A 94 7.34 8.02 -8.03
N PRO A 95 8.02 7.70 -6.93
CA PRO A 95 9.32 8.30 -6.65
C PRO A 95 10.29 7.99 -7.78
N ASN A 96 11.08 8.96 -8.22
CA ASN A 96 12.07 8.71 -9.25
C ASN A 96 13.35 8.13 -8.64
N GLY A 97 13.51 6.81 -8.72
CA GLY A 97 14.70 6.11 -8.22
C GLY A 97 15.95 6.30 -9.06
N MET A 98 15.89 6.93 -10.25
CA MET A 98 17.03 7.08 -11.17
C MET A 98 17.75 8.41 -11.03
N VAL A 99 17.40 9.24 -10.05
CA VAL A 99 18.04 10.54 -9.82
C VAL A 99 19.37 10.38 -9.08
N GLU A 100 20.30 11.34 -9.29
CA GLU A 100 21.53 11.43 -8.51
C GLU A 100 21.28 12.04 -7.11
N ASP A 101 20.47 13.10 -7.04
CA ASP A 101 20.10 13.77 -5.79
C ASP A 101 18.76 13.23 -5.28
N VAL A 102 18.85 12.13 -4.55
CA VAL A 102 17.68 11.46 -4.01
C VAL A 102 17.00 12.26 -2.89
N GLU A 103 17.75 13.10 -2.16
CA GLU A 103 17.15 13.96 -1.11
C GLU A 103 16.29 15.05 -1.74
N ALA A 104 16.75 15.65 -2.84
CA ALA A 104 15.94 16.61 -3.60
C ALA A 104 14.68 15.94 -4.18
N GLU A 105 14.79 14.72 -4.68
CA GLU A 105 13.61 13.96 -5.18
C GLU A 105 12.63 13.65 -4.05
N CYS A 106 13.09 13.17 -2.90
CA CYS A 106 12.23 12.92 -1.74
C CYS A 106 11.43 14.16 -1.35
N LYS A 107 12.10 15.32 -1.30
CA LYS A 107 11.45 16.59 -1.01
C LYS A 107 10.44 16.98 -2.10
N ALA A 108 10.83 16.87 -3.36
CA ALA A 108 9.95 17.17 -4.50
C ALA A 108 8.73 16.24 -4.55
N TYR A 109 8.88 14.97 -4.12
CA TYR A 109 7.78 14.02 -4.02
C TYR A 109 6.74 14.46 -2.96
N GLU A 110 7.20 14.87 -1.77
CA GLU A 110 6.34 15.45 -0.73
C GLU A 110 5.61 16.70 -1.24
N GLU A 111 6.33 17.60 -1.95
CA GLU A 111 5.74 18.82 -2.52
C GLU A 111 4.68 18.50 -3.58
N ARG A 112 4.87 17.47 -4.42
CA ARG A 112 3.87 17.00 -5.39
C ARG A 112 2.61 16.47 -4.69
N ILE A 113 2.77 15.69 -3.63
CA ILE A 113 1.64 15.19 -2.83
C ILE A 113 0.88 16.36 -2.20
N GLU A 114 1.58 17.33 -1.64
CA GLU A 114 0.96 18.50 -1.02
C GLU A 114 0.23 19.38 -2.06
N ALA A 115 0.85 19.60 -3.22
CA ALA A 115 0.26 20.37 -4.32
C ALA A 115 -1.02 19.70 -4.89
N ALA A 116 -1.11 18.37 -4.84
CA ALA A 116 -2.31 17.63 -5.21
C ALA A 116 -3.43 17.70 -4.14
N GLY A 117 -3.20 18.35 -3.00
CA GLY A 117 -4.14 18.44 -1.87
C GLY A 117 -4.09 17.28 -0.88
N GLY A 118 -3.00 16.51 -0.92
CA GLY A 118 -2.79 15.31 -0.09
C GLY A 118 -3.57 14.09 -0.58
N ILE A 119 -3.21 12.93 -0.07
CA ILE A 119 -3.82 11.65 -0.44
C ILE A 119 -5.20 11.50 0.21
N ASP A 120 -6.24 11.23 -0.60
CA ASP A 120 -7.60 11.01 -0.09
C ASP A 120 -7.76 9.62 0.51
N ILE A 121 -7.19 8.60 -0.13
CA ILE A 121 -7.22 7.22 0.34
C ILE A 121 -5.92 6.51 -0.02
N GLN A 122 -5.28 5.89 0.96
CA GLN A 122 -4.03 5.15 0.83
C GLN A 122 -4.26 3.66 1.05
N VAL A 123 -3.87 2.81 0.10
CA VAL A 123 -3.78 1.36 0.34
C VAL A 123 -2.40 1.00 0.89
N LEU A 124 -2.37 0.10 1.86
CA LEU A 124 -1.16 -0.47 2.45
C LEU A 124 -1.25 -1.99 2.48
N GLY A 125 -0.13 -2.66 2.20
CA GLY A 125 0.12 -4.00 2.69
C GLY A 125 0.90 -3.94 4.01
N ILE A 126 1.15 -5.11 4.61
CA ILE A 126 1.98 -5.24 5.83
C ILE A 126 3.01 -6.35 5.67
N GLY A 127 4.23 -6.09 6.10
CA GLY A 127 5.27 -7.11 6.19
C GLY A 127 5.05 -8.07 7.38
N LYS A 128 5.73 -9.22 7.38
CA LYS A 128 5.70 -10.15 8.52
C LYS A 128 6.24 -9.55 9.81
N ASN A 129 7.15 -8.60 9.70
CA ASN A 129 7.75 -7.84 10.81
C ASN A 129 6.98 -6.55 11.16
N GLY A 130 5.84 -6.30 10.49
CA GLY A 130 5.01 -5.11 10.71
C GLY A 130 5.41 -3.87 9.92
N HIS A 131 6.34 -3.98 8.95
CA HIS A 131 6.66 -2.85 8.07
C HIS A 131 5.48 -2.47 7.16
N ILE A 132 5.37 -1.19 6.84
CA ILE A 132 4.45 -0.62 5.84
C ILE A 132 5.24 0.28 4.88
N GLY A 133 5.01 0.13 3.55
CA GLY A 133 5.97 0.60 2.56
C GLY A 133 7.31 -0.09 2.79
N PHE A 134 8.43 0.62 2.64
CA PHE A 134 9.74 0.14 3.09
C PHE A 134 10.16 0.72 4.46
N ASN A 135 9.19 1.11 5.31
CA ASN A 135 9.50 1.49 6.69
C ASN A 135 9.69 0.23 7.52
N GLU A 136 10.92 -0.25 7.59
CA GLU A 136 11.34 -1.42 8.36
C GLU A 136 11.42 -1.10 9.87
N PRO A 137 11.43 -2.14 10.75
CA PRO A 137 11.68 -1.94 12.19
C PRO A 137 12.93 -1.10 12.45
N ASP A 138 12.78 -0.04 13.23
CA ASP A 138 13.84 0.91 13.57
C ASP A 138 13.62 1.46 15.00
N SER A 139 14.52 2.29 15.47
CA SER A 139 14.43 3.00 16.76
C SER A 139 13.51 4.22 16.71
N VAL A 140 13.15 4.70 15.52
CA VAL A 140 12.32 5.88 15.30
C VAL A 140 11.39 5.71 14.10
N PHE A 141 10.28 6.43 14.09
CA PHE A 141 9.46 6.58 12.89
C PHE A 141 10.05 7.67 11.98
N ILE A 142 10.41 7.31 10.76
CA ILE A 142 10.82 8.30 9.75
C ILE A 142 9.57 9.05 9.26
N LYS A 143 9.66 10.37 9.22
CA LYS A 143 8.50 11.22 8.96
C LYS A 143 8.17 11.32 7.47
N ASN A 144 9.14 11.72 6.66
CA ASN A 144 8.93 12.09 5.26
C ASN A 144 9.45 10.98 4.33
N THR A 145 9.14 11.12 3.04
CA THR A 145 9.76 10.30 1.99
C THR A 145 11.28 10.34 2.09
N HIS A 146 11.92 9.17 2.00
CA HIS A 146 13.35 9.02 2.24
C HIS A 146 13.94 7.84 1.47
N LEU A 147 15.26 7.83 1.33
CA LEU A 147 16.01 6.69 0.83
C LEU A 147 16.15 5.65 1.95
N VAL A 148 15.78 4.41 1.65
CA VAL A 148 15.84 3.26 2.58
C VAL A 148 16.92 2.30 2.11
N GLU A 149 17.71 1.76 3.02
CA GLU A 149 18.51 0.56 2.80
C GLU A 149 17.67 -0.68 3.13
N LEU A 150 17.49 -1.57 2.14
CA LEU A 150 16.70 -2.77 2.32
C LEU A 150 17.38 -3.75 3.26
N THR A 151 16.63 -4.32 4.19
CA THR A 151 17.13 -5.34 5.09
C THR A 151 17.46 -6.63 4.33
N PRO A 152 18.42 -7.46 4.80
CA PRO A 152 18.72 -8.75 4.18
C PRO A 152 17.47 -9.63 4.02
N SER A 153 16.56 -9.63 4.99
CA SER A 153 15.31 -10.37 4.91
C SER A 153 14.37 -9.87 3.81
N THR A 154 14.35 -8.56 3.55
CA THR A 154 13.58 -7.97 2.46
C THR A 154 14.21 -8.29 1.10
N ILE A 155 15.53 -8.24 1.00
CA ILE A 155 16.27 -8.63 -0.21
C ILE A 155 16.00 -10.11 -0.53
N GLU A 156 16.14 -11.01 0.45
CA GLU A 156 15.84 -12.44 0.31
C GLU A 156 14.38 -12.67 -0.12
N ALA A 157 13.42 -12.00 0.53
CA ALA A 157 12.01 -12.14 0.19
C ALA A 157 11.68 -11.67 -1.24
N ASN A 158 12.41 -10.67 -1.75
CA ASN A 158 12.24 -10.13 -3.09
C ASN A 158 13.06 -10.88 -4.16
N SER A 159 14.08 -11.65 -3.77
CA SER A 159 14.96 -12.38 -4.71
C SER A 159 14.20 -13.31 -5.65
N ARG A 160 13.05 -13.83 -5.24
CA ARG A 160 12.15 -14.66 -6.07
C ARG A 160 11.64 -13.97 -7.34
N PHE A 161 11.75 -12.65 -7.42
CA PHE A 161 11.32 -11.85 -8.58
C PHE A 161 12.48 -11.51 -9.53
N PHE A 162 13.73 -11.72 -9.11
CA PHE A 162 14.95 -11.41 -9.85
C PHE A 162 15.65 -12.69 -10.28
N ALA A 163 16.54 -12.61 -11.26
CA ALA A 163 17.32 -13.76 -11.72
C ALA A 163 18.32 -14.25 -10.66
N SER A 164 18.79 -13.33 -9.79
CA SER A 164 19.62 -13.66 -8.62
C SER A 164 19.39 -12.65 -7.50
N GLU A 165 19.77 -13.01 -6.26
CA GLU A 165 19.71 -12.10 -5.10
C GLU A 165 20.62 -10.87 -5.29
N GLU A 166 21.70 -11.00 -6.05
CA GLU A 166 22.63 -9.92 -6.33
C GLU A 166 22.01 -8.82 -7.19
N GLU A 167 21.03 -9.17 -8.03
CA GLU A 167 20.29 -8.24 -8.89
C GLU A 167 19.17 -7.49 -8.14
N VAL A 168 18.81 -7.92 -6.93
CA VAL A 168 17.84 -7.20 -6.11
C VAL A 168 18.43 -5.86 -5.71
N PRO A 169 17.76 -4.73 -5.99
CA PRO A 169 18.20 -3.42 -5.53
C PRO A 169 18.40 -3.40 -4.02
N LYS A 170 19.46 -2.75 -3.57
CA LYS A 170 19.80 -2.67 -2.14
C LYS A 170 19.09 -1.51 -1.43
N LYS A 171 18.51 -0.59 -2.21
CA LYS A 171 17.88 0.63 -1.72
C LYS A 171 16.56 0.88 -2.44
N ALA A 172 15.68 1.62 -1.77
CA ALA A 172 14.42 2.10 -2.31
C ALA A 172 14.13 3.53 -1.83
N VAL A 173 13.33 4.27 -2.57
CA VAL A 173 12.74 5.52 -2.11
C VAL A 173 11.34 5.20 -1.61
N SER A 174 11.03 5.54 -0.36
CA SER A 174 9.76 5.19 0.26
C SER A 174 9.14 6.38 1.01
N MET A 175 7.81 6.51 0.93
CA MET A 175 7.08 7.39 1.83
C MET A 175 7.37 7.01 3.28
N GLY A 176 7.66 8.01 4.11
CA GLY A 176 7.81 7.82 5.56
C GLY A 176 6.46 7.66 6.26
N ILE A 177 6.51 7.21 7.51
CA ILE A 177 5.31 7.01 8.35
C ILE A 177 4.47 8.30 8.46
N GLY A 178 5.13 9.46 8.61
CA GLY A 178 4.40 10.73 8.69
C GLY A 178 3.69 11.11 7.40
N THR A 179 4.26 10.79 6.22
CA THR A 179 3.61 10.99 4.92
C THR A 179 2.39 10.09 4.79
N ILE A 180 2.52 8.82 5.16
CA ILE A 180 1.40 7.84 5.16
C ILE A 180 0.27 8.34 6.08
N LEU A 181 0.59 8.77 7.29
CA LEU A 181 -0.38 9.25 8.28
C LEU A 181 -1.08 10.58 7.91
N LYS A 182 -0.57 11.33 6.93
CA LYS A 182 -1.28 12.52 6.40
C LYS A 182 -2.40 12.17 5.42
N SER A 183 -2.51 10.95 4.95
CA SER A 183 -3.62 10.50 4.12
C SER A 183 -4.94 10.67 4.87
N LYS A 184 -6.04 11.03 4.17
CA LYS A 184 -7.33 11.25 4.84
C LYS A 184 -7.98 9.95 5.30
N LYS A 185 -7.75 8.85 4.56
CA LYS A 185 -8.18 7.49 4.88
C LYS A 185 -7.08 6.52 4.54
N ILE A 186 -6.91 5.49 5.38
CA ILE A 186 -5.95 4.41 5.14
C ILE A 186 -6.70 3.08 5.08
N VAL A 187 -6.34 2.24 4.12
CA VAL A 187 -6.86 0.87 3.97
C VAL A 187 -5.69 -0.09 4.04
N LEU A 188 -5.56 -0.80 5.16
CA LEU A 188 -4.55 -1.82 5.37
C LEU A 188 -5.09 -3.18 4.95
N LEU A 189 -4.39 -3.87 4.06
CA LEU A 189 -4.73 -5.19 3.57
C LEU A 189 -3.74 -6.24 4.10
N ALA A 190 -4.24 -7.36 4.61
CA ALA A 190 -3.38 -8.49 4.91
C ALA A 190 -4.09 -9.82 4.64
N SER A 191 -3.36 -10.75 4.04
CA SER A 191 -3.83 -12.09 3.70
C SER A 191 -2.80 -13.13 4.10
N GLY A 192 -3.31 -14.24 4.64
CA GLY A 192 -2.52 -15.42 5.02
C GLY A 192 -2.00 -15.37 6.45
N GLU A 193 -1.82 -16.57 7.02
CA GLU A 193 -1.41 -16.78 8.42
C GLU A 193 -0.07 -16.13 8.76
N GLY A 194 0.85 -16.02 7.79
CA GLY A 194 2.14 -15.35 7.97
C GLY A 194 2.07 -13.85 8.30
N LYS A 195 0.87 -13.25 8.26
CA LYS A 195 0.62 -11.85 8.65
C LYS A 195 -0.06 -11.73 10.02
N ALA A 196 -0.57 -12.82 10.58
CA ALA A 196 -1.41 -12.79 11.78
C ALA A 196 -0.69 -12.17 13.00
N GLU A 197 0.58 -12.48 13.22
CA GLU A 197 1.36 -11.90 14.33
C GLU A 197 1.56 -10.40 14.15
N ALA A 198 1.92 -9.95 12.95
CA ALA A 198 2.10 -8.52 12.66
C ALA A 198 0.79 -7.75 12.82
N ILE A 199 -0.33 -8.32 12.39
CA ILE A 199 -1.65 -7.73 12.57
C ILE A 199 -2.02 -7.67 14.06
N ALA A 200 -1.81 -8.74 14.83
CA ALA A 200 -2.09 -8.72 16.26
C ALA A 200 -1.26 -7.66 16.99
N LYS A 201 0.04 -7.54 16.68
CA LYS A 201 0.91 -6.48 17.22
C LYS A 201 0.42 -5.08 16.80
N THR A 202 -0.01 -4.91 15.55
CA THR A 202 -0.53 -3.63 15.05
C THR A 202 -1.80 -3.20 15.79
N VAL A 203 -2.67 -4.14 16.16
CA VAL A 203 -3.97 -3.84 16.79
C VAL A 203 -3.86 -3.74 18.32
N TYR A 204 -3.09 -4.64 18.95
CA TYR A 204 -3.05 -4.77 20.42
C TYR A 204 -1.75 -4.27 21.07
N GLY A 205 -0.68 -4.13 20.27
CA GLY A 205 0.62 -3.68 20.79
C GLY A 205 0.64 -2.19 21.10
N ASP A 206 1.65 -1.77 21.83
CA ASP A 206 1.99 -0.36 21.98
C ASP A 206 2.46 0.23 20.64
N ILE A 207 2.38 1.55 20.49
CA ILE A 207 2.91 2.25 19.33
C ILE A 207 4.44 2.18 19.41
N ASP A 208 5.02 1.38 18.53
CA ASP A 208 6.44 1.01 18.58
C ASP A 208 7.05 1.06 17.17
N PRO A 209 8.12 1.86 16.94
CA PRO A 209 8.82 1.87 15.66
C PRO A 209 9.41 0.51 15.25
N MET A 210 9.63 -0.41 16.21
CA MET A 210 10.01 -1.79 15.92
C MET A 210 8.89 -2.61 15.26
N VAL A 211 7.66 -2.09 15.23
CA VAL A 211 6.51 -2.61 14.49
C VAL A 211 5.83 -1.45 13.80
N PRO A 212 6.36 -0.95 12.67
CA PRO A 212 5.96 0.33 12.08
C PRO A 212 4.47 0.50 11.82
N ALA A 213 3.75 -0.57 11.52
CA ALA A 213 2.29 -0.53 11.33
C ALA A 213 1.52 -0.11 12.60
N THR A 214 2.12 -0.19 13.80
CA THR A 214 1.48 0.29 15.04
C THR A 214 1.22 1.79 15.02
N ALA A 215 1.98 2.56 14.21
CA ALA A 215 1.74 3.97 14.00
C ALA A 215 0.32 4.27 13.45
N LEU A 216 -0.30 3.31 12.77
CA LEU A 216 -1.67 3.45 12.26
C LEU A 216 -2.71 3.65 13.37
N GLN A 217 -2.41 3.27 14.61
CA GLN A 217 -3.25 3.56 15.78
C GLN A 217 -3.40 5.07 16.06
N LEU A 218 -2.48 5.90 15.54
CA LEU A 218 -2.54 7.36 15.65
C LEU A 218 -3.44 8.01 14.61
N HIS A 219 -3.88 7.26 13.60
CA HIS A 219 -4.67 7.80 12.50
C HIS A 219 -6.17 7.69 12.79
N ASN A 220 -6.94 8.72 12.41
CA ASN A 220 -8.36 8.82 12.73
C ASN A 220 -9.30 7.94 11.88
N ASP A 221 -8.85 7.50 10.69
CA ASP A 221 -9.69 6.75 9.74
C ASP A 221 -8.88 5.65 9.05
N VAL A 222 -8.74 4.51 9.74
CA VAL A 222 -8.06 3.30 9.24
C VAL A 222 -9.07 2.17 9.12
N ILE A 223 -9.12 1.58 7.94
CA ILE A 223 -9.87 0.34 7.67
C ILE A 223 -8.86 -0.79 7.50
N VAL A 224 -8.95 -1.81 8.34
CA VAL A 224 -8.13 -3.02 8.24
C VAL A 224 -8.98 -4.13 7.62
N ILE A 225 -8.58 -4.65 6.46
CA ILE A 225 -9.29 -5.72 5.76
C ILE A 225 -8.40 -6.95 5.74
N LEU A 226 -8.87 -8.00 6.39
CA LEU A 226 -8.13 -9.23 6.61
C LEU A 226 -8.90 -10.42 6.04
N ASP A 227 -8.19 -11.43 5.55
CA ASP A 227 -8.77 -12.77 5.46
C ASP A 227 -8.76 -13.48 6.84
N GLU A 228 -9.44 -14.61 6.95
CA GLU A 228 -9.55 -15.37 8.20
C GLU A 228 -8.16 -15.81 8.71
N ALA A 229 -7.25 -16.15 7.81
CA ALA A 229 -5.92 -16.60 8.17
C ALA A 229 -5.07 -15.46 8.77
N ALA A 230 -5.11 -14.26 8.18
CA ALA A 230 -4.45 -13.08 8.74
C ALA A 230 -5.08 -12.60 10.05
N ALA A 231 -6.38 -12.85 10.25
CA ALA A 231 -7.11 -12.50 11.48
C ALA A 231 -7.00 -13.55 12.59
N SER A 232 -6.31 -14.67 12.39
CA SER A 232 -6.32 -15.83 13.29
C SER A 232 -5.83 -15.57 14.73
N GLN A 233 -5.08 -14.49 14.95
CA GLN A 233 -4.63 -14.07 16.29
C GLN A 233 -5.43 -12.89 16.86
N LEU A 234 -6.47 -12.42 16.16
CA LEU A 234 -7.38 -11.42 16.70
C LEU A 234 -8.52 -12.09 17.47
N LYS A 235 -9.06 -11.40 18.48
CA LYS A 235 -10.24 -11.85 19.19
C LYS A 235 -11.49 -11.62 18.35
N PRO A 236 -12.42 -12.60 18.30
CA PRO A 236 -13.63 -12.48 17.49
C PRO A 236 -14.49 -11.23 17.77
N GLU A 237 -14.48 -10.74 19.00
CA GLU A 237 -15.21 -9.54 19.43
C GLU A 237 -14.62 -8.23 18.88
N ASP A 238 -13.35 -8.24 18.44
CA ASP A 238 -12.63 -7.02 18.03
C ASP A 238 -12.73 -6.73 16.52
N TYR A 239 -13.42 -7.58 15.76
CA TYR A 239 -13.60 -7.35 14.32
C TYR A 239 -15.01 -7.70 13.84
N LEU A 240 -15.44 -6.98 12.79
CA LEU A 240 -16.69 -7.28 12.11
C LEU A 240 -16.51 -8.46 11.15
N SER A 241 -17.17 -9.57 11.41
CA SER A 241 -17.26 -10.67 10.47
C SER A 241 -18.50 -10.48 9.57
N LEU A 242 -18.37 -10.78 8.27
CA LEU A 242 -19.52 -10.79 7.34
C LEU A 242 -20.61 -11.78 7.75
N ILE A 243 -20.30 -12.76 8.62
CA ILE A 243 -21.26 -13.70 9.18
C ILE A 243 -22.27 -13.01 10.12
N HIS A 244 -21.91 -11.84 10.67
CA HIS A 244 -22.78 -11.06 11.57
C HIS A 244 -23.60 -9.97 10.86
N ILE A 245 -23.42 -9.79 9.56
CA ILE A 245 -24.33 -8.96 8.75
C ILE A 245 -25.45 -9.89 8.30
N SER A 246 -26.36 -10.21 9.23
CA SER A 246 -27.67 -10.78 8.86
C SER A 246 -28.34 -9.79 7.92
N GLU A 247 -28.81 -10.28 6.78
CA GLU A 247 -29.62 -9.47 5.87
C GLU A 247 -30.77 -8.82 6.67
N PRO A 248 -31.05 -7.52 6.44
CA PRO A 248 -32.23 -6.93 7.02
C PRO A 248 -33.46 -7.69 6.48
N THR A 249 -34.19 -8.27 7.38
CA THR A 249 -35.51 -8.89 7.12
C THR A 249 -36.50 -7.85 6.61
#